data_3b249826478504e647a5f97029db585b
#
_entry.id   3b249826478504e647a5f97029db585b
#
_cell.length_a   1.000
_cell.length_b   1.000
_cell.length_c   1.000
_cell.angle_alpha   90.00
_cell.angle_beta   90.00
_cell.angle_gamma   90.00
#
_symmetry.space_group_name_H-M   'P 1'
#
loop_
_entity.id
_entity.type
_entity.pdbx_description
1 polymer ?
#
loop_
_entity_poly.entity_id
_entity_poly.type
_entity_poly.pdbx_seq_one_letter_code
_entity_poly.pdbx_strand_id
1 'polypeptide(L)'
;MKHNILFILPLLTLAAAPCYGQGCKRVHIANESITIENVRVKSMGKKVTLAMTVNLDKLKMGANNQFVFTPTIATDDGEVVMPKMVINGKRQHIMQQRNKRKAKNDEAYVVRRENGKPQQIEYLQSVSYDKRLGNYRVNISEDLCGCGDNIGNKHYELAEYRRPTAMYVRPEVVAEKIQELSKTAYIDFPVNRTELNPQYRRNPEQLDSIVRTIEALKADNNITVVGINIHTRVRDKDCVEN
;
A
#
# COMPACT_ATOMS: atom_id res chain seq x y z
N MET A 1 3.62 -46.27 -30.47
CA MET A 1 3.79 -45.65 -29.15
C MET A 1 3.56 -44.15 -29.31
N LYS A 2 2.38 -43.64 -28.89
CA LYS A 2 2.02 -42.22 -29.01
C LYS A 2 2.31 -41.56 -27.66
N HIS A 3 3.26 -40.65 -27.60
CA HIS A 3 3.57 -39.87 -26.40
C HIS A 3 2.65 -38.66 -26.37
N ASN A 4 1.72 -38.64 -25.42
CA ASN A 4 0.94 -37.47 -25.07
C ASN A 4 1.78 -36.60 -24.15
N ILE A 5 2.24 -35.48 -24.69
CA ILE A 5 2.87 -34.40 -23.91
C ILE A 5 1.74 -33.53 -23.33
N LEU A 6 1.52 -33.72 -22.05
CA LEU A 6 0.58 -32.90 -21.26
C LEU A 6 1.25 -31.55 -20.98
N PHE A 7 0.86 -30.51 -21.70
CA PHE A 7 1.23 -29.14 -21.38
C PHE A 7 0.50 -28.67 -20.14
N ILE A 8 1.19 -28.66 -19.00
CA ILE A 8 0.72 -28.00 -17.78
C ILE A 8 0.97 -26.51 -17.94
N LEU A 9 -0.08 -25.77 -18.26
CA LEU A 9 -0.09 -24.30 -18.24
C LEU A 9 0.00 -23.86 -16.78
N PRO A 10 1.00 -23.07 -16.35
CA PRO A 10 1.00 -22.52 -15.00
C PRO A 10 -0.14 -21.50 -14.89
N LEU A 11 -1.12 -21.84 -14.06
CA LEU A 11 -2.19 -20.93 -13.64
C LEU A 11 -1.54 -19.79 -12.84
N LEU A 12 -1.30 -18.66 -13.52
CA LEU A 12 -0.85 -17.43 -12.88
C LEU A 12 -2.00 -16.92 -11.99
N THR A 13 -2.03 -17.33 -10.74
CA THR A 13 -2.88 -16.70 -9.74
C THR A 13 -2.44 -15.26 -9.55
N LEU A 14 -3.17 -14.33 -10.17
CA LEU A 14 -3.08 -12.92 -9.82
C LEU A 14 -3.48 -12.79 -8.35
N ALA A 15 -2.50 -12.77 -7.47
CA ALA A 15 -2.69 -12.39 -6.09
C ALA A 15 -3.30 -10.98 -6.10
N ALA A 16 -4.56 -10.87 -5.69
CA ALA A 16 -5.21 -9.60 -5.44
C ALA A 16 -4.42 -8.88 -4.36
N ALA A 17 -3.57 -7.94 -4.75
CA ALA A 17 -2.89 -7.08 -3.81
C ALA A 17 -3.96 -6.32 -3.00
N PRO A 18 -3.90 -6.33 -1.66
CA PRO A 18 -4.85 -5.59 -0.85
C PRO A 18 -4.79 -4.11 -1.23
N CYS A 19 -5.94 -3.52 -1.49
CA CYS A 19 -6.08 -2.07 -1.72
C CYS A 19 -5.73 -1.33 -0.43
N TYR A 20 -4.44 -1.08 -0.20
CA TYR A 20 -4.01 -0.19 0.86
C TYR A 20 -4.24 1.26 0.41
N GLY A 21 -5.20 1.93 1.03
CA GLY A 21 -5.34 3.38 1.05
C GLY A 21 -6.31 4.04 0.07
N GLN A 22 -6.87 3.32 -0.90
CA GLN A 22 -7.99 3.85 -1.69
C GLN A 22 -9.21 2.98 -1.37
N GLY A 23 -10.15 3.55 -0.62
CA GLY A 23 -11.41 2.86 -0.33
C GLY A 23 -12.02 2.38 -1.65
N CYS A 24 -12.39 1.10 -1.71
CA CYS A 24 -13.13 0.53 -2.83
C CYS A 24 -14.53 1.17 -2.88
N LYS A 25 -14.57 2.48 -3.21
CA LYS A 25 -15.81 3.23 -3.32
C LYS A 25 -16.50 2.79 -4.61
N ARG A 26 -17.72 2.30 -4.46
CA ARG A 26 -18.59 2.00 -5.58
C ARG A 26 -19.37 3.25 -5.90
N VAL A 27 -19.25 3.76 -7.11
CA VAL A 27 -19.95 4.97 -7.55
C VAL A 27 -21.00 4.60 -8.59
N HIS A 28 -22.19 5.14 -8.41
CA HIS A 28 -23.32 4.93 -9.31
C HIS A 28 -23.54 6.18 -10.15
N ILE A 29 -23.58 6.03 -11.46
CA ILE A 29 -23.85 7.09 -12.43
C ILE A 29 -25.06 6.74 -13.31
N ALA A 30 -25.52 7.67 -14.12
CA ALA A 30 -26.68 7.48 -15.00
C ALA A 30 -27.94 6.99 -14.25
N ASN A 31 -28.31 7.71 -13.17
CA ASN A 31 -29.43 7.34 -12.29
C ASN A 31 -29.31 5.89 -11.78
N GLU A 32 -28.14 5.52 -11.25
CA GLU A 32 -27.82 4.18 -10.72
C GLU A 32 -27.79 3.03 -11.72
N SER A 33 -27.88 3.34 -13.01
CA SER A 33 -27.88 2.32 -14.06
C SER A 33 -26.47 1.82 -14.42
N ILE A 34 -25.44 2.59 -14.13
CA ILE A 34 -24.04 2.25 -14.34
C ILE A 34 -23.32 2.28 -12.99
N THR A 35 -22.56 1.23 -12.72
CA THR A 35 -21.75 1.14 -11.51
C THR A 35 -20.28 1.16 -11.87
N ILE A 36 -19.48 2.00 -11.21
CA ILE A 36 -18.03 2.09 -11.39
C ILE A 36 -17.34 1.65 -10.12
N GLU A 37 -16.40 0.73 -10.27
CA GLU A 37 -15.68 0.09 -9.19
C GLU A 37 -14.17 0.02 -9.51
N ASN A 38 -13.36 -0.30 -8.49
CA ASN A 38 -11.93 -0.58 -8.65
C ASN A 38 -11.13 0.55 -9.31
N VAL A 39 -11.48 1.80 -9.00
CA VAL A 39 -10.79 2.97 -9.55
C VAL A 39 -9.37 3.02 -9.02
N ARG A 40 -8.40 3.00 -9.93
CA ARG A 40 -6.96 3.04 -9.59
C ARG A 40 -6.24 3.99 -10.53
N VAL A 41 -5.41 4.83 -9.97
CA VAL A 41 -4.53 5.72 -10.73
C VAL A 41 -3.09 5.34 -10.43
N LYS A 42 -2.30 5.16 -11.48
CA LYS A 42 -0.85 4.93 -11.38
C LYS A 42 -0.12 5.97 -12.21
N SER A 43 0.95 6.52 -11.65
CA SER A 43 1.88 7.36 -12.38
C SER A 43 3.19 6.60 -12.58
N MET A 44 3.66 6.51 -13.81
CA MET A 44 4.93 5.87 -14.15
C MET A 44 5.65 6.70 -15.20
N GLY A 45 6.79 7.26 -14.84
CA GLY A 45 7.55 8.18 -15.69
C GLY A 45 6.71 9.40 -16.06
N LYS A 46 6.54 9.62 -17.36
CA LYS A 46 5.77 10.73 -17.94
C LYS A 46 4.34 10.34 -18.34
N LYS A 47 3.79 9.30 -17.73
CA LYS A 47 2.44 8.81 -18.04
C LYS A 47 1.62 8.61 -16.77
N VAL A 48 0.34 8.98 -16.84
CA VAL A 48 -0.67 8.65 -15.85
C VAL A 48 -1.64 7.66 -16.46
N THR A 49 -1.88 6.58 -15.76
CA THR A 49 -2.78 5.49 -16.15
C THR A 49 -3.96 5.44 -15.21
N LEU A 50 -5.16 5.47 -15.75
CA LEU A 50 -6.41 5.25 -15.04
C LEU A 50 -6.94 3.85 -15.38
N ALA A 51 -7.22 3.07 -14.35
CA ALA A 51 -7.91 1.79 -14.46
C ALA A 51 -9.19 1.82 -13.64
N MET A 52 -10.29 1.31 -14.17
CA MET A 52 -11.56 1.16 -13.48
C MET A 52 -12.42 0.09 -14.14
N THR A 53 -13.32 -0.48 -13.38
CA THR A 53 -14.29 -1.46 -13.82
C THR A 53 -15.65 -0.81 -13.95
N VAL A 54 -16.26 -0.90 -15.13
CA VAL A 54 -17.56 -0.30 -15.45
C VAL A 54 -18.58 -1.40 -15.65
N ASN A 55 -19.58 -1.49 -14.78
CA ASN A 55 -20.66 -2.47 -14.86
C ASN A 55 -21.89 -1.82 -15.45
N LEU A 56 -22.42 -2.42 -16.53
CA LEU A 56 -23.54 -1.95 -17.32
C LEU A 56 -24.81 -2.80 -17.15
N ASP A 57 -24.84 -3.77 -16.23
CA ASP A 57 -25.89 -4.78 -16.14
C ASP A 57 -27.30 -4.16 -16.03
N LYS A 58 -27.41 -3.10 -15.24
CA LYS A 58 -28.67 -2.38 -15.01
C LYS A 58 -29.01 -1.37 -16.10
N LEU A 59 -28.06 -1.03 -16.99
CA LEU A 59 -28.28 -0.03 -18.02
C LEU A 59 -29.20 -0.55 -19.10
N LYS A 60 -30.34 0.12 -19.29
CA LYS A 60 -31.24 -0.09 -20.42
C LYS A 60 -31.12 1.08 -21.40
N MET A 61 -30.76 0.78 -22.63
CA MET A 61 -30.50 1.79 -23.64
C MET A 61 -31.40 1.64 -24.86
N GLY A 62 -31.99 2.74 -25.31
CA GLY A 62 -32.73 2.82 -26.56
C GLY A 62 -31.80 2.59 -27.77
N ALA A 63 -32.33 2.09 -28.87
CA ALA A 63 -31.54 1.72 -30.05
C ALA A 63 -30.76 2.90 -30.66
N ASN A 64 -31.29 4.11 -30.57
CA ASN A 64 -30.70 5.33 -31.14
C ASN A 64 -29.89 6.13 -30.11
N ASN A 65 -29.92 5.74 -28.82
CA ASN A 65 -29.31 6.50 -27.76
C ASN A 65 -27.79 6.25 -27.69
N GLN A 66 -27.08 7.26 -27.24
CA GLN A 66 -25.66 7.22 -26.93
C GLN A 66 -25.44 7.79 -25.53
N PHE A 67 -24.62 7.14 -24.76
CA PHE A 67 -24.15 7.62 -23.49
C PHE A 67 -22.62 7.76 -23.54
N VAL A 68 -22.12 8.93 -23.20
CA VAL A 68 -20.69 9.22 -23.20
C VAL A 68 -20.28 9.64 -21.80
N PHE A 69 -19.20 9.09 -21.31
CA PHE A 69 -18.58 9.64 -20.12
C PHE A 69 -17.09 9.86 -20.33
N THR A 70 -16.61 10.95 -19.74
CA THR A 70 -15.22 11.37 -19.84
C THR A 70 -14.61 11.41 -18.44
N PRO A 71 -13.68 10.49 -18.15
CA PRO A 71 -12.95 10.57 -16.89
C PRO A 71 -11.94 11.72 -16.94
N THR A 72 -11.78 12.43 -15.82
CA THR A 72 -10.77 13.47 -15.63
C THR A 72 -10.04 13.24 -14.32
N ILE A 73 -8.74 13.52 -14.31
CA ILE A 73 -7.94 13.48 -13.09
C ILE A 73 -7.60 14.93 -12.76
N ALA A 74 -8.28 15.49 -11.76
CA ALA A 74 -7.98 16.80 -11.25
C ALA A 74 -6.82 16.73 -10.28
N THR A 75 -5.77 17.50 -10.53
CA THR A 75 -4.55 17.58 -9.73
C THR A 75 -4.35 19.00 -9.23
N ASP A 76 -3.41 19.20 -8.31
CA ASP A 76 -3.05 20.54 -7.83
C ASP A 76 -2.50 21.44 -8.97
N ASP A 77 -2.01 20.82 -10.04
CA ASP A 77 -1.39 21.50 -11.20
C ASP A 77 -2.32 21.66 -12.41
N GLY A 78 -3.56 21.19 -12.34
CA GLY A 78 -4.55 21.23 -13.41
C GLY A 78 -5.27 19.91 -13.63
N GLU A 79 -6.02 19.84 -14.72
CA GLU A 79 -6.81 18.66 -15.07
C GLU A 79 -6.18 17.84 -16.19
N VAL A 80 -6.21 16.52 -16.05
CA VAL A 80 -5.81 15.56 -17.08
C VAL A 80 -7.07 14.88 -17.61
N VAL A 81 -7.44 15.20 -18.83
CA VAL A 81 -8.59 14.57 -19.48
C VAL A 81 -8.19 13.21 -20.05
N MET A 82 -8.91 12.18 -19.64
CA MET A 82 -8.69 10.82 -20.13
C MET A 82 -9.55 10.56 -21.37
N PRO A 83 -9.17 9.60 -22.22
CA PRO A 83 -9.98 9.21 -23.37
C PRO A 83 -11.38 8.77 -22.94
N LYS A 84 -12.39 9.25 -23.64
CA LYS A 84 -13.79 9.02 -23.30
C LYS A 84 -14.27 7.61 -23.62
N MET A 85 -15.27 7.14 -22.92
CA MET A 85 -16.00 5.92 -23.22
C MET A 85 -17.38 6.24 -23.80
N VAL A 86 -17.69 5.57 -24.89
CA VAL A 86 -18.96 5.73 -25.63
C VAL A 86 -19.74 4.43 -25.57
N ILE A 87 -20.94 4.48 -25.02
CA ILE A 87 -21.85 3.34 -24.93
C ILE A 87 -23.03 3.62 -25.84
N ASN A 88 -23.25 2.76 -26.81
CA ASN A 88 -24.24 2.94 -27.85
C ASN A 88 -25.39 1.92 -27.77
N GLY A 89 -26.57 2.36 -28.09
CA GLY A 89 -27.65 1.49 -28.48
C GLY A 89 -27.39 0.83 -29.84
N LYS A 90 -28.22 -0.15 -30.22
CA LYS A 90 -27.97 -1.00 -31.39
C LYS A 90 -27.78 -0.21 -32.70
N ARG A 91 -28.70 0.72 -33.01
CA ARG A 91 -28.63 1.49 -34.27
C ARG A 91 -27.50 2.51 -34.25
N GLN A 92 -27.33 3.20 -33.13
CA GLN A 92 -26.26 4.18 -32.96
C GLN A 92 -24.88 3.53 -33.13
N HIS A 93 -24.69 2.34 -32.59
CA HIS A 93 -23.46 1.60 -32.74
C HIS A 93 -23.15 1.27 -34.21
N ILE A 94 -24.14 0.81 -34.96
CA ILE A 94 -23.97 0.52 -36.40
C ILE A 94 -23.66 1.79 -37.19
N MET A 95 -24.31 2.91 -36.89
CA MET A 95 -24.03 4.20 -37.51
C MET A 95 -22.59 4.65 -37.24
N GLN A 96 -22.14 4.55 -36.01
CA GLN A 96 -20.77 4.90 -35.63
C GLN A 96 -19.73 4.00 -36.31
N GLN A 97 -20.00 2.70 -36.42
CA GLN A 97 -19.11 1.78 -37.15
C GLN A 97 -18.99 2.15 -38.65
N ARG A 98 -20.08 2.54 -39.28
CA ARG A 98 -20.06 2.98 -40.68
C ARG A 98 -19.32 4.30 -40.87
N ASN A 99 -19.31 5.18 -39.85
CA ASN A 99 -18.67 6.50 -39.88
C ASN A 99 -17.26 6.50 -39.26
N LYS A 100 -16.68 5.34 -38.93
CA LYS A 100 -15.36 5.21 -38.27
C LYS A 100 -14.23 6.00 -38.92
N ARG A 101 -14.29 6.28 -40.23
CA ARG A 101 -13.29 7.09 -40.93
C ARG A 101 -13.27 8.57 -40.48
N LYS A 102 -14.28 9.01 -39.72
CA LYS A 102 -14.42 10.38 -39.18
C LYS A 102 -14.27 10.48 -37.65
N ALA A 103 -14.07 9.35 -36.97
CA ALA A 103 -13.93 9.33 -35.51
C ALA A 103 -12.64 10.01 -35.08
N LYS A 104 -12.73 10.96 -34.16
CA LYS A 104 -11.58 11.56 -33.50
C LYS A 104 -10.92 10.53 -32.60
N ASN A 105 -9.59 10.57 -32.50
CA ASN A 105 -8.78 9.65 -31.68
C ASN A 105 -8.94 9.82 -30.14
N ASP A 106 -9.94 10.56 -29.69
CA ASP A 106 -10.20 10.83 -28.27
C ASP A 106 -11.12 9.79 -27.61
N GLU A 107 -11.63 8.82 -28.38
CA GLU A 107 -12.48 7.73 -27.89
C GLU A 107 -11.63 6.51 -27.55
N ALA A 108 -11.61 6.11 -26.26
CA ALA A 108 -10.89 4.91 -25.82
C ALA A 108 -11.69 3.63 -26.12
N TYR A 109 -12.97 3.67 -25.79
CA TYR A 109 -13.87 2.53 -25.92
C TYR A 109 -15.19 2.94 -26.57
N VAL A 110 -15.58 2.21 -27.58
CA VAL A 110 -16.92 2.31 -28.19
C VAL A 110 -17.61 0.97 -28.04
N VAL A 111 -18.60 0.93 -27.19
CA VAL A 111 -19.27 -0.31 -26.78
C VAL A 111 -20.73 -0.28 -27.17
N ARG A 112 -21.24 -1.41 -27.66
CA ARG A 112 -22.68 -1.61 -27.84
C ARG A 112 -23.27 -2.18 -26.56
N ARG A 113 -24.30 -1.55 -26.01
CA ARG A 113 -25.08 -2.11 -24.91
C ARG A 113 -26.03 -3.20 -25.42
N GLU A 114 -25.96 -4.38 -24.83
CA GLU A 114 -26.91 -5.46 -25.05
C GLU A 114 -27.85 -5.55 -23.85
N ASN A 115 -29.04 -4.95 -23.99
CA ASN A 115 -30.03 -4.92 -22.92
C ASN A 115 -30.38 -6.31 -22.40
N GLY A 116 -30.43 -6.47 -21.07
CA GLY A 116 -30.79 -7.72 -20.43
C GLY A 116 -29.63 -8.74 -20.33
N LYS A 117 -28.44 -8.43 -20.86
CA LYS A 117 -27.26 -9.26 -20.69
C LYS A 117 -26.29 -8.66 -19.67
N PRO A 118 -25.62 -9.46 -18.85
CA PRO A 118 -24.50 -9.00 -18.04
C PRO A 118 -23.40 -8.41 -18.93
N GLN A 119 -22.88 -7.24 -18.58
CA GLN A 119 -21.85 -6.58 -19.37
C GLN A 119 -20.98 -5.73 -18.47
N GLN A 120 -19.70 -6.11 -18.38
CA GLN A 120 -18.67 -5.42 -17.61
C GLN A 120 -17.52 -5.04 -18.54
N ILE A 121 -16.97 -3.87 -18.32
CA ILE A 121 -15.88 -3.30 -19.14
C ILE A 121 -14.74 -2.91 -18.24
N GLU A 122 -13.55 -3.39 -18.54
CA GLU A 122 -12.31 -2.95 -17.94
C GLU A 122 -11.78 -1.73 -18.71
N TYR A 123 -11.89 -0.54 -18.10
CA TYR A 123 -11.30 0.67 -18.66
C TYR A 123 -9.85 0.78 -18.18
N LEU A 124 -8.91 0.79 -19.12
CA LEU A 124 -7.49 0.96 -18.85
C LEU A 124 -6.89 1.89 -19.90
N GLN A 125 -6.59 3.14 -19.50
CA GLN A 125 -6.04 4.13 -20.41
C GLN A 125 -4.90 4.91 -19.77
N SER A 126 -3.94 5.30 -20.62
CA SER A 126 -2.76 6.08 -20.22
C SER A 126 -2.65 7.35 -21.05
N VAL A 127 -2.37 8.45 -20.38
CA VAL A 127 -2.17 9.77 -21.00
C VAL A 127 -0.81 10.31 -20.59
N SER A 128 -0.18 11.10 -21.45
CA SER A 128 1.07 11.78 -21.12
C SER A 128 0.83 12.84 -20.04
N TYR A 129 1.68 12.81 -19.02
CA TYR A 129 1.66 13.75 -17.91
C TYR A 129 3.08 13.93 -17.40
N ASP A 130 3.64 15.11 -17.67
CA ASP A 130 5.07 15.37 -17.39
C ASP A 130 5.36 15.79 -15.96
N LYS A 131 4.32 16.12 -15.18
CA LYS A 131 4.48 16.53 -13.80
C LYS A 131 4.37 15.34 -12.85
N ARG A 132 4.84 15.51 -11.61
CA ARG A 132 4.71 14.50 -10.57
C ARG A 132 3.28 14.50 -10.02
N LEU A 133 2.63 13.33 -10.03
CA LEU A 133 1.30 13.18 -9.46
C LEU A 133 1.34 13.38 -7.93
N GLY A 134 0.74 14.47 -7.47
CA GLY A 134 0.59 14.83 -6.05
C GLY A 134 -0.76 14.35 -5.50
N ASN A 135 -1.52 15.28 -4.93
CA ASN A 135 -2.93 15.06 -4.61
C ASN A 135 -3.73 15.00 -5.90
N TYR A 136 -4.72 14.15 -5.96
CA TYR A 136 -5.58 14.09 -7.12
C TYR A 136 -7.00 13.63 -6.76
N ARG A 137 -7.95 14.04 -7.59
CA ARG A 137 -9.32 13.54 -7.59
C ARG A 137 -9.65 12.98 -8.97
N VAL A 138 -10.34 11.86 -9.00
CA VAL A 138 -10.84 11.28 -10.24
C VAL A 138 -12.31 11.63 -10.36
N ASN A 139 -12.65 12.39 -11.38
CA ASN A 139 -14.02 12.82 -11.67
C ASN A 139 -14.49 12.17 -12.97
N ILE A 140 -15.77 12.01 -13.12
CA ILE A 140 -16.42 11.66 -14.38
C ILE A 140 -17.43 12.73 -14.73
N SER A 141 -17.37 13.20 -15.96
CA SER A 141 -18.46 13.94 -16.58
C SER A 141 -19.28 12.99 -17.47
N GLU A 142 -20.59 12.96 -17.27
CA GLU A 142 -21.50 12.21 -18.13
C GLU A 142 -22.23 13.15 -19.10
N ASP A 143 -22.38 12.69 -20.34
CA ASP A 143 -23.18 13.31 -21.38
C ASP A 143 -24.10 12.26 -21.98
N LEU A 144 -25.38 12.45 -21.80
CA LEU A 144 -26.43 11.60 -22.39
C LEU A 144 -26.90 12.24 -23.68
N CYS A 145 -26.32 11.85 -24.80
CA CYS A 145 -26.77 12.26 -26.12
C CYS A 145 -27.94 11.39 -26.57
N GLY A 146 -29.16 11.85 -26.38
CA GLY A 146 -30.34 11.30 -27.02
C GLY A 146 -30.63 12.03 -28.34
N CYS A 147 -31.54 11.51 -29.20
CA CYS A 147 -31.96 12.19 -30.43
C CYS A 147 -32.58 13.56 -30.12
N GLY A 148 -31.74 14.59 -30.02
CA GLY A 148 -32.20 15.99 -29.96
C GLY A 148 -32.17 16.67 -28.59
N ASP A 149 -32.10 15.94 -27.49
CA ASP A 149 -32.09 16.54 -26.15
C ASP A 149 -30.76 16.26 -25.43
N ASN A 150 -30.01 17.31 -25.17
CA ASN A 150 -28.88 17.28 -24.23
C ASN A 150 -29.47 17.19 -22.81
N ILE A 151 -29.54 16.00 -22.27
CA ILE A 151 -29.99 15.79 -20.90
C ILE A 151 -28.74 15.89 -19.98
N GLY A 152 -28.44 17.12 -19.60
CA GLY A 152 -27.61 17.52 -18.48
C GLY A 152 -26.22 16.87 -18.34
N ASN A 153 -25.20 17.69 -18.29
CA ASN A 153 -23.86 17.29 -17.87
C ASN A 153 -23.84 17.10 -16.34
N LYS A 154 -23.67 15.88 -15.88
CA LYS A 154 -23.48 15.60 -14.45
C LYS A 154 -22.02 15.24 -14.19
N HIS A 155 -21.53 15.68 -13.04
CA HIS A 155 -20.19 15.38 -12.58
C HIS A 155 -20.24 14.51 -11.33
N TYR A 156 -19.43 13.46 -11.31
CA TYR A 156 -19.34 12.53 -10.20
C TYR A 156 -17.86 12.41 -9.76
N GLU A 157 -17.63 12.47 -8.47
CA GLU A 157 -16.33 12.17 -7.90
C GLU A 157 -16.22 10.66 -7.63
N LEU A 158 -15.24 10.01 -8.26
CA LEU A 158 -15.00 8.57 -8.12
C LEU A 158 -14.05 8.25 -6.99
N ALA A 159 -12.94 8.97 -6.92
CA ALA A 159 -11.90 8.73 -5.94
C ALA A 159 -11.12 10.00 -5.65
N GLU A 160 -10.70 10.16 -4.40
CA GLU A 160 -9.79 11.20 -3.97
C GLU A 160 -8.54 10.55 -3.35
N TYR A 161 -7.38 11.05 -3.70
CA TYR A 161 -6.12 10.70 -3.07
C TYR A 161 -5.42 11.94 -2.55
N ARG A 162 -5.11 11.92 -1.26
CA ARG A 162 -4.26 12.93 -0.63
C ARG A 162 -2.96 12.27 -0.20
N ARG A 163 -1.86 12.85 -0.63
CA ARG A 163 -0.55 12.39 -0.19
C ARG A 163 -0.47 12.50 1.33
N PRO A 164 -0.11 11.42 2.04
CA PRO A 164 0.10 11.52 3.47
C PRO A 164 1.22 12.53 3.75
N THR A 165 0.95 13.51 4.60
CA THR A 165 1.95 14.42 5.11
C THR A 165 2.88 13.62 6.01
N ALA A 166 4.17 13.59 5.71
CA ALA A 166 5.14 12.97 6.59
C ALA A 166 5.13 13.74 7.92
N MET A 167 4.57 13.13 8.95
CA MET A 167 4.76 13.64 10.31
C MET A 167 6.21 13.36 10.69
N TYR A 168 7.01 14.40 10.72
CA TYR A 168 8.36 14.33 11.26
C TYR A 168 8.24 14.29 12.79
N VAL A 169 8.30 13.08 13.34
CA VAL A 169 8.45 12.91 14.77
C VAL A 169 9.89 13.33 15.09
N ARG A 170 10.08 14.49 15.73
CA ARG A 170 11.37 14.81 16.33
C ARG A 170 11.61 13.78 17.43
N PRO A 171 12.66 12.95 17.32
CA PRO A 171 13.02 12.10 18.44
C PRO A 171 13.37 13.00 19.62
N GLU A 172 12.76 12.78 20.78
CA GLU A 172 13.21 13.38 22.01
C GLU A 172 14.63 12.89 22.25
N VAL A 173 15.55 13.82 22.29
CA VAL A 173 16.92 13.53 22.70
C VAL A 173 16.89 13.29 24.18
N VAL A 174 16.99 12.03 24.60
CA VAL A 174 17.19 11.70 26.01
C VAL A 174 18.56 12.26 26.40
N ALA A 175 18.56 13.31 27.22
CA ALA A 175 19.77 14.04 27.59
C ALA A 175 20.76 13.18 28.40
N GLU A 176 20.26 12.16 29.10
CA GLU A 176 21.08 11.22 29.86
C GLU A 176 20.74 9.79 29.48
N LYS A 177 21.73 9.04 29.06
CA LYS A 177 21.62 7.63 28.72
C LYS A 177 22.11 6.80 29.91
N ILE A 178 21.16 6.23 30.67
CA ILE A 178 21.53 5.30 31.75
C ILE A 178 21.64 3.91 31.11
N GLN A 179 22.82 3.30 31.28
CA GLN A 179 23.07 1.91 30.86
C GLN A 179 23.43 1.08 32.07
N GLU A 180 22.89 -0.10 32.19
CA GLU A 180 23.21 -1.08 33.21
C GLU A 180 24.22 -2.08 32.62
N LEU A 181 25.42 -2.17 33.24
CA LEU A 181 26.42 -3.15 32.91
C LEU A 181 26.42 -4.22 33.98
N SER A 182 26.12 -5.46 33.66
CA SER A 182 26.21 -6.58 34.60
C SER A 182 27.46 -7.42 34.34
N LYS A 183 28.14 -7.82 35.41
CA LYS A 183 29.26 -8.74 35.37
C LYS A 183 29.10 -9.80 36.45
N THR A 184 29.28 -11.06 36.06
CA THR A 184 29.19 -12.20 36.97
C THR A 184 30.63 -12.68 37.31
N ALA A 185 30.87 -12.92 38.58
CA ALA A 185 32.12 -13.54 39.06
C ALA A 185 31.78 -14.70 40.00
N TYR A 186 32.59 -15.72 39.99
CA TYR A 186 32.40 -16.89 40.81
C TYR A 186 33.47 -16.89 41.91
N ILE A 187 33.06 -16.86 43.16
CA ILE A 187 33.94 -16.85 44.33
C ILE A 187 33.86 -18.21 45.00
N ASP A 188 35.04 -18.81 45.19
CA ASP A 188 35.20 -20.08 45.89
C ASP A 188 35.45 -19.83 47.38
N PHE A 189 34.74 -20.60 48.22
CA PHE A 189 34.94 -20.59 49.68
C PHE A 189 35.56 -21.90 50.15
N PRO A 190 36.49 -21.87 51.12
CA PRO A 190 36.97 -23.09 51.75
C PRO A 190 35.82 -23.83 52.47
N VAL A 191 35.94 -25.15 52.57
CA VAL A 191 34.90 -25.98 53.22
C VAL A 191 34.68 -25.53 54.68
N ASN A 192 33.43 -25.35 55.04
CA ASN A 192 33.01 -24.87 56.35
C ASN A 192 33.52 -23.46 56.76
N ARG A 193 33.81 -22.62 55.79
CA ARG A 193 34.15 -21.22 56.04
C ARG A 193 33.31 -20.29 55.18
N THR A 194 32.89 -19.21 55.76
CA THR A 194 32.07 -18.16 55.12
C THR A 194 32.87 -16.90 54.81
N GLU A 195 34.11 -16.85 55.30
CA GLU A 195 34.99 -15.70 55.04
C GLU A 195 35.58 -15.74 53.66
N LEU A 196 35.52 -14.61 52.96
CA LEU A 196 36.16 -14.42 51.68
C LEU A 196 37.69 -14.50 51.81
N ASN A 197 38.29 -15.54 51.20
CA ASN A 197 39.72 -15.62 51.06
C ASN A 197 40.11 -15.24 49.63
N PRO A 198 40.68 -14.04 49.41
CA PRO A 198 41.03 -13.56 48.09
C PRO A 198 42.08 -14.42 47.36
N GLN A 199 42.91 -15.18 48.08
CA GLN A 199 43.97 -16.03 47.52
C GLN A 199 43.53 -17.49 47.33
N TYR A 200 42.28 -17.81 47.61
CA TYR A 200 41.78 -19.19 47.51
C TYR A 200 41.37 -19.55 46.07
N ARG A 201 41.91 -20.61 45.53
CA ARG A 201 41.63 -21.14 44.20
C ARG A 201 41.65 -20.08 43.07
N ARG A 202 40.52 -19.81 42.45
CA ARG A 202 40.37 -18.87 41.35
C ARG A 202 39.94 -17.46 41.78
N ASN A 203 39.81 -17.23 43.06
CA ASN A 203 39.37 -15.93 43.58
C ASN A 203 40.27 -14.77 43.11
N PRO A 204 41.62 -14.88 43.06
CA PRO A 204 42.43 -13.77 42.59
C PRO A 204 42.07 -13.32 41.18
N GLU A 205 41.86 -14.27 40.25
CA GLU A 205 41.51 -13.97 38.85
C GLU A 205 40.15 -13.33 38.72
N GLN A 206 39.17 -13.83 39.50
CA GLN A 206 37.80 -13.31 39.49
C GLN A 206 37.71 -11.90 40.07
N LEU A 207 38.38 -11.65 41.19
CA LEU A 207 38.44 -10.35 41.82
C LEU A 207 39.19 -9.33 40.94
N ASP A 208 40.33 -9.70 40.37
CA ASP A 208 41.07 -8.88 39.40
C ASP A 208 40.20 -8.49 38.20
N SER A 209 39.42 -9.42 37.71
CA SER A 209 38.52 -9.15 36.57
C SER A 209 37.45 -8.12 36.94
N ILE A 210 36.93 -8.12 38.16
CA ILE A 210 35.97 -7.11 38.64
C ILE A 210 36.67 -5.75 38.76
N VAL A 211 37.83 -5.72 39.40
CA VAL A 211 38.62 -4.48 39.61
C VAL A 211 38.95 -3.83 38.27
N ARG A 212 39.49 -4.59 37.32
CA ARG A 212 39.79 -4.09 35.96
C ARG A 212 38.57 -3.52 35.24
N THR A 213 37.38 -4.13 35.40
CA THR A 213 36.18 -3.61 34.82
C THR A 213 35.78 -2.26 35.41
N ILE A 214 35.89 -2.12 36.76
CA ILE A 214 35.62 -0.86 37.45
C ILE A 214 36.61 0.22 37.08
N GLU A 215 37.89 -0.12 36.98
CA GLU A 215 38.96 0.80 36.57
C GLU A 215 38.76 1.28 35.13
N ALA A 216 38.41 0.38 34.21
CA ALA A 216 38.11 0.74 32.83
C ALA A 216 36.92 1.71 32.73
N LEU A 217 35.87 1.49 33.52
CA LEU A 217 34.70 2.40 33.59
C LEU A 217 35.05 3.76 34.17
N LYS A 218 35.96 3.81 35.19
CA LYS A 218 36.41 5.06 35.76
C LYS A 218 37.37 5.84 34.85
N ALA A 219 38.08 5.15 33.98
CA ALA A 219 39.00 5.76 33.03
C ALA A 219 38.30 6.37 31.80
N ASP A 220 37.02 6.00 31.55
CA ASP A 220 36.25 6.53 30.44
C ASP A 220 35.60 7.88 30.82
N ASN A 221 36.07 8.96 30.24
CA ASN A 221 35.58 10.31 30.48
C ASN A 221 34.13 10.55 30.06
N ASN A 222 33.53 9.63 29.27
CA ASN A 222 32.17 9.73 28.79
C ASN A 222 31.18 9.01 29.70
N ILE A 223 31.65 8.31 30.72
CA ILE A 223 30.85 7.49 31.62
C ILE A 223 30.94 8.02 33.04
N THR A 224 29.78 8.22 33.66
CA THR A 224 29.70 8.51 35.09
C THR A 224 29.05 7.34 35.80
N VAL A 225 29.80 6.69 36.70
CA VAL A 225 29.24 5.58 37.50
C VAL A 225 28.34 6.14 38.59
N VAL A 226 27.02 5.91 38.44
CA VAL A 226 26.02 6.40 39.39
C VAL A 226 25.85 5.47 40.58
N GLY A 227 26.08 4.17 40.40
CA GLY A 227 25.93 3.19 41.47
C GLY A 227 26.47 1.82 41.09
N ILE A 228 26.81 1.02 42.11
CA ILE A 228 27.22 -0.37 41.98
C ILE A 228 26.30 -1.21 42.87
N ASN A 229 25.60 -2.16 42.25
CA ASN A 229 24.74 -3.11 42.97
C ASN A 229 25.43 -4.50 42.93
N ILE A 230 25.57 -5.12 44.09
CA ILE A 230 26.15 -6.45 44.22
C ILE A 230 25.07 -7.43 44.67
N HIS A 231 24.75 -8.37 43.77
CA HIS A 231 23.83 -9.47 44.06
C HIS A 231 24.63 -10.77 44.22
N THR A 232 24.50 -11.39 45.41
CA THR A 232 25.13 -12.69 45.66
C THR A 232 24.12 -13.80 45.57
N ARG A 233 24.48 -14.88 44.90
CA ARG A 233 23.67 -16.12 44.82
C ARG A 233 24.59 -17.27 45.29
N VAL A 234 24.19 -17.92 46.37
CA VAL A 234 24.83 -19.17 46.80
C VAL A 234 24.30 -20.30 45.92
N ARG A 235 25.22 -21.05 45.30
CA ARG A 235 24.81 -22.28 44.61
C ARG A 235 24.79 -23.40 45.67
N ASP A 236 23.59 -23.82 46.08
CA ASP A 236 23.48 -25.06 46.86
C ASP A 236 23.97 -26.22 45.94
N LYS A 237 25.02 -26.89 46.42
CA LYS A 237 25.38 -28.17 45.84
C LYS A 237 24.25 -29.13 46.24
N ASP A 238 23.67 -29.69 45.22
CA ASP A 238 22.65 -30.72 45.24
C ASP A 238 22.80 -31.60 46.50
N CYS A 239 21.77 -31.67 47.31
CA CYS A 239 21.52 -32.81 48.19
C CYS A 239 21.31 -34.01 47.24
N VAL A 240 22.37 -34.75 47.04
CA VAL A 240 22.22 -36.10 46.47
C VAL A 240 21.58 -36.91 47.57
N GLU A 241 20.26 -37.10 47.44
CA GLU A 241 19.55 -38.11 48.20
C GLU A 241 20.10 -39.48 47.75
N ASN A 242 20.64 -40.20 48.74
CA ASN A 242 20.88 -41.66 48.63
C ASN A 242 19.55 -42.40 48.67
#